data_3386d4d51c04f1ef9ed43ba7eedd68ea
#
_entry.id   3386d4d51c04f1ef9ed43ba7eedd68ea
#
_cell.length_a   1.000
_cell.length_b   1.000
_cell.length_c   1.000
_cell.angle_alpha   90.00
_cell.angle_beta   90.00
_cell.angle_gamma   90.00
#
_symmetry.space_group_name_H-M   'P 1'
#
loop_
_entity.id
_entity.type
_entity.pdbx_description
1 polymer ?
#
loop_
_entity_poly.entity_id
_entity_poly.type
_entity_poly.pdbx_seq_one_letter_code
_entity_poly.pdbx_strand_id
1 'polypeptide(L)'
;MWTGRGTSAPPCGCKFAMLDLLDLLLLKRGVPPDDKTLAFRRIDGNAKANVIYFLPWHTPFSVCRQAGFTPLDFLACYEMPCAIVSSDPELGVKAMRRLVEDAEALLVSRRAAPAETLIVGLSVGTYPAIYLANRLGARVCAVAAADRGDLMLWQSPATRMVKRRAIQRGIRLWQFSQAMLGYHPAQNLARIAENSVFVIGERDPFIPPRRRAALLQAIERYRPAARVAMVAGGHVKTLVLSAQYQQAMLGMAMQRKYWWLPGANAFEAAQI
;
A
#
# COMPACT_ATOMS: atom_id res chain seq x y z
N MET A 1 -8.54 -30.11 45.93
CA MET A 1 -8.76 -30.52 44.52
C MET A 1 -9.35 -29.34 43.77
N TRP A 2 -8.55 -28.64 42.98
CA TRP A 2 -8.98 -27.53 42.13
C TRP A 2 -8.84 -27.98 40.69
N THR A 3 -9.95 -28.18 40.01
CA THR A 3 -9.98 -28.51 38.58
C THR A 3 -10.00 -27.21 37.79
N GLY A 4 -8.84 -26.83 37.28
CA GLY A 4 -8.69 -25.71 36.37
C GLY A 4 -9.39 -26.02 35.03
N ARG A 5 -10.45 -25.25 34.68
CA ARG A 5 -10.99 -25.22 33.30
C ARG A 5 -10.03 -24.43 32.44
N GLY A 6 -9.32 -25.13 31.59
CA GLY A 6 -8.51 -24.50 30.54
C GLY A 6 -9.44 -23.80 29.55
N THR A 7 -9.35 -22.46 29.48
CA THR A 7 -9.92 -21.67 28.39
C THR A 7 -9.05 -21.89 27.16
N SER A 8 -9.49 -22.79 26.30
CA SER A 8 -8.88 -22.98 24.98
C SER A 8 -9.03 -21.67 24.18
N ALA A 9 -7.90 -21.05 23.82
CA ALA A 9 -7.91 -19.95 22.87
C ALA A 9 -8.57 -20.40 21.54
N PRO A 10 -9.41 -19.57 20.91
CA PRO A 10 -10.06 -19.95 19.66
C PRO A 10 -9.01 -20.27 18.60
N PRO A 11 -9.21 -21.30 17.77
CA PRO A 11 -8.25 -21.73 16.77
C PRO A 11 -7.98 -20.58 15.79
N CYS A 12 -6.71 -20.38 15.45
CA CYS A 12 -6.18 -19.29 14.60
C CYS A 12 -6.94 -19.15 13.26
N GLY A 13 -7.57 -20.20 12.76
CA GLY A 13 -8.35 -20.20 11.51
C GLY A 13 -9.57 -19.27 11.50
N CYS A 14 -10.25 -19.06 12.64
CA CYS A 14 -11.46 -18.22 12.70
C CYS A 14 -11.14 -16.72 12.47
N LYS A 15 -9.99 -16.23 12.91
CA LYS A 15 -9.61 -14.81 12.72
C LYS A 15 -9.36 -14.48 11.25
N PHE A 16 -8.80 -15.41 10.49
CA PHE A 16 -8.50 -15.18 9.06
C PHE A 16 -9.76 -15.26 8.18
N ALA A 17 -10.74 -16.09 8.52
CA ALA A 17 -12.02 -16.13 7.83
C ALA A 17 -12.79 -14.79 7.98
N MET A 18 -12.67 -14.13 9.13
CA MET A 18 -13.28 -12.83 9.37
C MET A 18 -12.68 -11.72 8.49
N LEU A 19 -11.38 -11.77 8.17
CA LEU A 19 -10.74 -10.77 7.29
C LEU A 19 -11.24 -10.91 5.84
N ASP A 20 -11.46 -12.13 5.35
CA ASP A 20 -12.05 -12.36 4.03
C ASP A 20 -13.51 -11.87 3.96
N LEU A 21 -14.26 -11.98 5.07
CA LEU A 21 -15.61 -11.42 5.19
C LEU A 21 -15.60 -9.87 5.13
N LEU A 22 -14.60 -9.23 5.75
CA LEU A 22 -14.46 -7.77 5.67
C LEU A 22 -14.24 -7.32 4.22
N ASP A 23 -13.45 -8.04 3.43
CA ASP A 23 -13.29 -7.76 2.00
C ASP A 23 -14.64 -7.76 1.27
N LEU A 24 -15.48 -8.75 1.51
CA LEU A 24 -16.81 -8.84 0.90
C LEU A 24 -17.74 -7.71 1.32
N LEU A 25 -17.72 -7.32 2.59
CA LEU A 25 -18.52 -6.20 3.10
C LEU A 25 -18.08 -4.86 2.48
N LEU A 26 -16.78 -4.62 2.38
CA LEU A 26 -16.22 -3.43 1.75
C LEU A 26 -16.57 -3.36 0.26
N LEU A 27 -16.47 -4.49 -0.46
CA LEU A 27 -16.88 -4.58 -1.87
C LEU A 27 -18.37 -4.33 -2.05
N LYS A 28 -19.21 -4.88 -1.16
CA LYS A 28 -20.67 -4.68 -1.22
C LYS A 28 -21.04 -3.22 -1.00
N ARG A 29 -20.41 -2.56 -0.03
CA ARG A 29 -20.61 -1.13 0.23
C ARG A 29 -20.18 -0.28 -0.96
N GLY A 30 -19.05 -0.62 -1.59
CA GLY A 30 -18.40 0.19 -2.60
C GLY A 30 -17.84 1.49 -2.02
N VAL A 31 -17.18 2.22 -2.87
CA VAL A 31 -16.51 3.46 -2.49
C VAL A 31 -17.22 4.65 -3.15
N PRO A 32 -17.79 5.60 -2.39
CA PRO A 32 -18.36 6.81 -2.96
C PRO A 32 -17.25 7.70 -3.51
N PRO A 33 -17.40 8.28 -4.72
CA PRO A 33 -16.44 9.25 -5.23
C PRO A 33 -16.46 10.53 -4.39
N ASP A 34 -15.29 11.09 -4.12
CA ASP A 34 -15.14 12.44 -3.58
C ASP A 34 -14.41 13.31 -4.61
N ASP A 35 -15.13 14.22 -5.22
CA ASP A 35 -14.63 15.10 -6.27
C ASP A 35 -14.29 16.50 -5.73
N LYS A 36 -14.08 16.66 -4.43
CA LYS A 36 -13.90 17.99 -3.80
C LYS A 36 -12.70 18.07 -2.87
N THR A 37 -12.45 17.02 -2.06
CA THR A 37 -11.53 17.11 -0.94
C THR A 37 -10.10 16.73 -1.35
N LEU A 38 -9.25 17.75 -1.57
CA LEU A 38 -7.82 17.60 -1.81
C LEU A 38 -6.99 17.57 -0.53
N ALA A 39 -7.60 17.93 0.61
CA ALA A 39 -6.90 17.95 1.88
C ALA A 39 -6.51 16.52 2.31
N PHE A 40 -5.29 16.39 2.79
CA PHE A 40 -4.79 15.19 3.45
C PHE A 40 -4.31 15.53 4.85
N ARG A 41 -4.17 14.53 5.68
CA ARG A 41 -3.60 14.68 7.01
C ARG A 41 -2.24 14.02 7.06
N ARG A 42 -1.22 14.76 7.50
CA ARG A 42 0.09 14.23 7.85
C ARG A 42 0.17 14.06 9.36
N ILE A 43 0.63 12.89 9.78
CA ILE A 43 0.96 12.57 11.17
C ILE A 43 2.49 12.45 11.24
N ASP A 44 3.11 13.36 11.97
CA ASP A 44 4.54 13.34 12.20
C ASP A 44 4.91 12.27 13.22
N GLY A 45 5.97 11.53 12.95
CA GLY A 45 6.47 10.46 13.78
C GLY A 45 7.63 10.90 14.68
N ASN A 46 8.36 9.93 15.22
CA ASN A 46 9.48 10.19 16.15
C ASN A 46 10.82 10.46 15.45
N ALA A 47 10.85 10.54 14.14
CA ALA A 47 11.99 10.89 13.29
C ALA A 47 13.29 10.06 13.46
N LYS A 48 13.22 8.88 14.09
CA LYS A 48 14.38 7.98 14.23
C LYS A 48 14.74 7.25 12.94
N ALA A 49 13.81 7.15 12.00
CA ALA A 49 13.99 6.48 10.72
C ALA A 49 13.38 7.32 9.60
N ASN A 50 14.00 7.31 8.42
CA ASN A 50 13.49 7.97 7.22
C ASN A 50 12.42 7.08 6.55
N VAL A 51 11.31 6.87 7.26
CA VAL A 51 10.19 6.03 6.80
C VAL A 51 8.97 6.88 6.55
N ILE A 52 8.45 6.83 5.33
CA ILE A 52 7.21 7.51 4.93
C ILE A 52 6.13 6.46 4.69
N TYR A 53 4.96 6.67 5.28
CA TYR A 53 3.77 5.84 5.04
C TYR A 53 2.73 6.58 4.23
N PHE A 54 2.20 5.93 3.20
CA PHE A 54 0.96 6.29 2.52
C PHE A 54 -0.10 5.24 2.83
N LEU A 55 -1.14 5.64 3.56
CA LEU A 55 -2.15 4.73 4.11
C LEU A 55 -3.18 4.29 3.06
N PRO A 56 -3.99 3.26 3.37
CA PRO A 56 -5.11 2.91 2.53
C PRO A 56 -6.14 4.06 2.48
N TRP A 57 -6.88 4.11 1.38
CA TRP A 57 -7.91 5.12 1.23
C TRP A 57 -9.01 5.00 2.29
N HIS A 58 -9.52 6.15 2.78
CA HIS A 58 -10.50 6.25 3.85
C HIS A 58 -10.16 5.49 5.16
N THR A 59 -8.89 5.21 5.38
CA THR A 59 -8.46 4.50 6.59
C THR A 59 -7.61 5.41 7.45
N PRO A 60 -8.14 5.91 8.59
CA PRO A 60 -7.39 6.75 9.51
C PRO A 60 -6.17 6.02 10.10
N PHE A 61 -5.14 6.77 10.42
CA PHE A 61 -3.92 6.25 11.06
C PHE A 61 -4.20 5.44 12.32
N SER A 62 -5.16 5.90 13.16
CA SER A 62 -5.57 5.20 14.38
C SER A 62 -6.05 3.79 14.10
N VAL A 63 -6.83 3.59 13.03
CA VAL A 63 -7.32 2.27 12.61
C VAL A 63 -6.17 1.41 12.08
N CYS A 64 -5.30 1.95 11.23
CA CYS A 64 -4.13 1.23 10.72
C CYS A 64 -3.20 0.78 11.85
N ARG A 65 -3.00 1.62 12.86
CA ARG A 65 -2.19 1.31 14.03
C ARG A 65 -2.81 0.20 14.88
N GLN A 66 -4.10 0.28 15.18
CA GLN A 66 -4.82 -0.74 15.94
C GLN A 66 -4.84 -2.08 15.22
N ALA A 67 -4.97 -2.07 13.90
CA ALA A 67 -4.95 -3.27 13.07
C ALA A 67 -3.52 -3.82 12.83
N GLY A 68 -2.47 -3.13 13.29
CA GLY A 68 -1.08 -3.55 13.12
C GLY A 68 -0.53 -3.36 11.71
N PHE A 69 -1.16 -2.52 10.88
CA PHE A 69 -0.68 -2.25 9.50
C PHE A 69 0.54 -1.35 9.45
N THR A 70 0.78 -0.56 10.51
CA THR A 70 1.88 0.38 10.57
C THR A 70 2.77 0.09 11.78
N PRO A 71 4.10 -0.03 11.61
CA PRO A 71 5.03 -0.06 12.72
C PRO A 71 5.06 1.28 13.48
N LEU A 72 5.73 1.29 14.62
CA LEU A 72 5.77 2.44 15.52
C LEU A 72 6.75 3.54 15.09
N ASP A 73 7.77 3.18 14.29
CA ASP A 73 8.85 4.10 13.91
C ASP A 73 8.68 4.57 12.46
N PHE A 74 8.34 5.85 12.29
CA PHE A 74 8.21 6.50 10.99
C PHE A 74 8.54 8.00 11.11
N LEU A 75 8.92 8.61 10.00
CA LEU A 75 9.10 10.05 9.88
C LEU A 75 7.75 10.75 9.70
N ALA A 76 6.97 10.28 8.76
CA ALA A 76 5.62 10.77 8.53
C ALA A 76 4.69 9.67 8.01
N CYS A 77 3.41 9.83 8.34
CA CYS A 77 2.33 8.98 7.87
C CYS A 77 1.24 9.85 7.25
N TYR A 78 0.85 9.53 6.02
CA TYR A 78 -0.12 10.28 5.23
C TYR A 78 -1.45 9.52 5.16
N GLU A 79 -2.49 10.11 5.75
CA GLU A 79 -3.87 9.73 5.47
C GLU A 79 -4.23 10.26 4.08
N MET A 80 -4.75 9.37 3.23
CA MET A 80 -4.97 9.70 1.83
C MET A 80 -6.11 10.72 1.66
N PRO A 81 -5.96 11.76 0.80
CA PRO A 81 -7.07 12.63 0.47
C PRO A 81 -8.18 11.84 -0.23
N CYS A 82 -9.42 12.15 0.11
CA CYS A 82 -10.56 11.42 -0.47
C CYS A 82 -10.58 11.52 -2.00
N ALA A 83 -10.17 12.66 -2.56
CA ALA A 83 -10.13 12.91 -4.00
C ALA A 83 -9.12 12.05 -4.77
N ILE A 84 -8.23 11.31 -4.12
CA ILE A 84 -7.29 10.42 -4.85
C ILE A 84 -8.03 9.33 -5.64
N VAL A 85 -9.25 8.99 -5.22
CA VAL A 85 -10.17 8.07 -5.91
C VAL A 85 -11.39 8.87 -6.38
N SER A 86 -11.15 9.83 -7.26
CA SER A 86 -12.16 10.72 -7.81
C SER A 86 -12.78 10.19 -9.10
N SER A 87 -13.99 10.63 -9.41
CA SER A 87 -14.58 10.48 -10.75
C SER A 87 -14.02 11.50 -11.76
N ASP A 88 -13.24 12.46 -11.27
CA ASP A 88 -12.47 13.42 -12.05
C ASP A 88 -10.99 13.03 -12.04
N PRO A 89 -10.42 12.57 -13.17
CA PRO A 89 -9.05 12.09 -13.21
C PRO A 89 -8.01 13.17 -12.89
N GLU A 90 -8.22 14.41 -13.29
CA GLU A 90 -7.30 15.51 -13.01
C GLU A 90 -7.24 15.82 -11.51
N LEU A 91 -8.39 15.77 -10.85
CA LEU A 91 -8.47 15.96 -9.41
C LEU A 91 -7.73 14.85 -8.65
N GLY A 92 -7.88 13.58 -9.09
CA GLY A 92 -7.18 12.45 -8.53
C GLY A 92 -5.65 12.58 -8.65
N VAL A 93 -5.17 12.98 -9.82
CA VAL A 93 -3.74 13.24 -10.06
C VAL A 93 -3.25 14.41 -9.24
N LYS A 94 -4.02 15.50 -9.14
CA LYS A 94 -3.67 16.65 -8.31
C LYS A 94 -3.55 16.29 -6.83
N ALA A 95 -4.46 15.44 -6.34
CA ALA A 95 -4.41 14.92 -4.96
C ALA A 95 -3.13 14.11 -4.72
N MET A 96 -2.77 13.21 -5.65
CA MET A 96 -1.56 12.42 -5.57
C MET A 96 -0.29 13.28 -5.60
N ARG A 97 -0.22 14.26 -6.51
CA ARG A 97 0.94 15.17 -6.62
C ARG A 97 1.20 15.90 -5.31
N ARG A 98 0.17 16.48 -4.69
CA ARG A 98 0.30 17.19 -3.42
C ARG A 98 0.88 16.33 -2.29
N LEU A 99 0.44 15.07 -2.20
CA LEU A 99 1.00 14.12 -1.25
C LEU A 99 2.49 13.86 -1.49
N VAL A 100 2.86 13.62 -2.74
CA VAL A 100 4.24 13.33 -3.13
C VAL A 100 5.13 14.54 -2.89
N GLU A 101 4.68 15.75 -3.27
CA GLU A 101 5.41 17.00 -3.08
C GLU A 101 5.68 17.30 -1.59
N ASP A 102 4.69 17.09 -0.71
CA ASP A 102 4.86 17.27 0.74
C ASP A 102 5.84 16.24 1.32
N ALA A 103 5.71 14.98 0.92
CA ALA A 103 6.60 13.92 1.41
C ALA A 103 8.04 14.10 0.91
N GLU A 104 8.23 14.51 -0.34
CA GLU A 104 9.53 14.82 -0.93
C GLU A 104 10.19 16.02 -0.22
N ALA A 105 9.44 17.09 -0.02
CA ALA A 105 9.92 18.29 0.71
C ALA A 105 10.36 17.95 2.15
N LEU A 106 9.60 17.07 2.83
CA LEU A 106 9.96 16.60 4.17
C LEU A 106 11.28 15.82 4.15
N LEU A 107 11.46 14.87 3.22
CA LEU A 107 12.72 14.10 3.09
C LEU A 107 13.91 15.00 2.76
N VAL A 108 13.72 15.96 1.87
CA VAL A 108 14.76 16.98 1.53
C VAL A 108 15.12 17.81 2.75
N SER A 109 14.14 18.30 3.51
CA SER A 109 14.39 19.10 4.72
C SER A 109 15.18 18.34 5.78
N ARG A 110 15.02 17.02 5.82
CA ARG A 110 15.74 16.10 6.72
C ARG A 110 17.08 15.64 6.16
N ARG A 111 17.44 16.02 4.93
CA ARG A 111 18.63 15.52 4.21
C ARG A 111 18.69 14.00 4.18
N ALA A 112 17.51 13.36 4.06
CA ALA A 112 17.39 11.91 4.07
C ALA A 112 18.07 11.31 2.83
N ALA A 113 19.06 10.44 3.03
CA ALA A 113 19.69 9.74 1.93
C ALA A 113 18.71 8.71 1.32
N PRO A 114 18.60 8.61 -0.02
CA PRO A 114 17.72 7.63 -0.66
C PRO A 114 17.95 6.19 -0.20
N ALA A 115 19.21 5.79 -0.01
CA ALA A 115 19.57 4.45 0.45
C ALA A 115 19.07 4.13 1.87
N GLU A 116 18.86 5.14 2.71
CA GLU A 116 18.35 5.04 4.08
C GLU A 116 16.84 5.27 4.16
N THR A 117 16.22 5.63 3.05
CA THR A 117 14.80 5.95 2.99
C THR A 117 13.98 4.70 2.63
N LEU A 118 12.91 4.47 3.39
CA LEU A 118 11.89 3.47 3.09
C LEU A 118 10.54 4.17 2.87
N ILE A 119 9.91 3.89 1.75
CA ILE A 119 8.58 4.40 1.44
C ILE A 119 7.61 3.23 1.44
N VAL A 120 6.61 3.29 2.32
CA VAL A 120 5.60 2.23 2.46
C VAL A 120 4.28 2.72 1.89
N GLY A 121 3.74 1.96 0.96
CA GLY A 121 2.42 2.21 0.38
C GLY A 121 1.46 1.06 0.67
N LEU A 122 0.28 1.38 1.17
CA LEU A 122 -0.75 0.42 1.50
C LEU A 122 -1.98 0.64 0.61
N SER A 123 -2.37 -0.37 -0.17
CA SER A 123 -3.52 -0.29 -1.09
C SER A 123 -3.38 0.89 -2.08
N VAL A 124 -4.31 1.85 -2.09
CA VAL A 124 -4.22 3.06 -2.92
C VAL A 124 -2.95 3.86 -2.62
N GLY A 125 -2.43 3.83 -1.39
CA GLY A 125 -1.17 4.46 -1.01
C GLY A 125 0.06 3.93 -1.75
N THR A 126 -0.05 2.79 -2.44
CA THR A 126 1.05 2.25 -3.27
C THR A 126 1.36 3.14 -4.48
N TYR A 127 0.40 3.90 -4.98
CA TYR A 127 0.60 4.79 -6.13
C TYR A 127 1.59 5.91 -5.82
N PRO A 128 1.34 6.79 -4.83
CA PRO A 128 2.31 7.82 -4.44
C PRO A 128 3.61 7.19 -3.91
N ALA A 129 3.56 6.05 -3.22
CA ALA A 129 4.74 5.40 -2.68
C ALA A 129 5.72 4.93 -3.77
N ILE A 130 5.24 4.19 -4.76
CA ILE A 130 6.07 3.70 -5.86
C ILE A 130 6.58 4.87 -6.71
N TYR A 131 5.73 5.87 -6.98
CA TYR A 131 6.12 7.06 -7.73
C TYR A 131 7.23 7.84 -7.03
N LEU A 132 7.08 8.12 -5.73
CA LEU A 132 8.10 8.82 -4.94
C LEU A 132 9.39 8.01 -4.82
N ALA A 133 9.30 6.70 -4.55
CA ALA A 133 10.46 5.82 -4.48
C ALA A 133 11.24 5.80 -5.79
N ASN A 134 10.55 5.74 -6.94
CA ASN A 134 11.18 5.79 -8.25
C ASN A 134 11.88 7.13 -8.51
N ARG A 135 11.27 8.26 -8.11
CA ARG A 135 11.90 9.58 -8.24
C ARG A 135 13.20 9.68 -7.46
N LEU A 136 13.21 9.18 -6.24
CA LEU A 136 14.34 9.30 -5.30
C LEU A 136 15.38 8.18 -5.47
N GLY A 137 15.06 7.07 -6.10
CA GLY A 137 15.88 5.86 -6.06
C GLY A 137 15.85 5.16 -4.70
N ALA A 138 14.77 5.36 -3.93
CA ALA A 138 14.61 4.84 -2.59
C ALA A 138 13.99 3.43 -2.57
N ARG A 139 14.02 2.78 -1.40
CA ARG A 139 13.34 1.49 -1.19
C ARG A 139 11.84 1.71 -1.06
N VAL A 140 11.06 0.76 -1.59
CA VAL A 140 9.62 0.73 -1.41
C VAL A 140 9.15 -0.60 -0.81
N CYS A 141 8.19 -0.53 0.11
CA CYS A 141 7.33 -1.64 0.49
C CYS A 141 5.92 -1.37 -0.03
N ALA A 142 5.55 -2.01 -1.13
CA ALA A 142 4.26 -1.82 -1.77
C ALA A 142 3.33 -2.99 -1.46
N VAL A 143 2.23 -2.72 -0.73
CA VAL A 143 1.30 -3.73 -0.23
C VAL A 143 -0.03 -3.62 -0.95
N ALA A 144 -0.49 -4.71 -1.55
CA ALA A 144 -1.72 -4.80 -2.33
C ALA A 144 -1.73 -3.76 -3.48
N ALA A 145 -0.63 -3.72 -4.25
CA ALA A 145 -0.47 -2.83 -5.40
C ALA A 145 -1.05 -3.43 -6.68
N ALA A 146 -1.43 -2.56 -7.62
CA ALA A 146 -1.78 -2.92 -8.99
C ALA A 146 -0.86 -2.20 -9.99
N ASP A 147 -0.85 -2.65 -11.25
CA ASP A 147 0.00 -2.09 -12.30
C ASP A 147 -0.40 -0.68 -12.73
N ARG A 148 -1.72 -0.40 -12.81
CA ARG A 148 -2.29 0.81 -13.40
C ARG A 148 -3.49 1.32 -12.62
N GLY A 149 -3.44 2.60 -12.21
CA GLY A 149 -4.51 3.24 -11.44
C GLY A 149 -5.79 3.48 -12.20
N ASP A 150 -5.70 3.90 -13.46
CA ASP A 150 -6.85 4.12 -14.33
C ASP A 150 -7.66 2.83 -14.54
N LEU A 151 -6.98 1.72 -14.80
CA LEU A 151 -7.62 0.42 -14.97
C LEU A 151 -8.18 -0.11 -13.64
N MET A 152 -7.53 0.17 -12.51
CA MET A 152 -8.08 -0.14 -11.19
C MET A 152 -9.40 0.62 -10.96
N LEU A 153 -9.43 1.93 -11.18
CA LEU A 153 -10.64 2.72 -11.06
C LEU A 153 -11.78 2.20 -11.98
N TRP A 154 -11.43 1.69 -13.16
CA TRP A 154 -12.41 1.27 -14.16
C TRP A 154 -12.86 -0.18 -14.01
N GLN A 155 -12.04 -1.07 -13.50
CA GLN A 155 -12.27 -2.52 -13.48
C GLN A 155 -12.52 -3.10 -12.08
N SER A 156 -12.07 -2.44 -11.01
CA SER A 156 -12.28 -2.93 -9.66
C SER A 156 -13.76 -2.84 -9.26
N PRO A 157 -14.32 -3.88 -8.65
CA PRO A 157 -15.66 -3.83 -8.08
C PRO A 157 -15.82 -2.76 -6.99
N ALA A 158 -14.75 -2.47 -6.26
CA ALA A 158 -14.76 -1.47 -5.19
C ALA A 158 -15.03 -0.05 -5.70
N THR A 159 -14.55 0.27 -6.89
CA THR A 159 -14.64 1.61 -7.49
C THR A 159 -15.80 1.77 -8.49
N ARG A 160 -16.76 0.82 -8.50
CA ARG A 160 -17.91 0.87 -9.44
C ARG A 160 -18.71 2.17 -9.37
N MET A 161 -18.83 2.79 -8.19
CA MET A 161 -19.52 4.06 -8.00
C MET A 161 -18.74 5.22 -8.62
N VAL A 162 -17.43 5.23 -8.49
CA VAL A 162 -16.53 6.21 -9.13
C VAL A 162 -16.66 6.13 -10.64
N LYS A 163 -16.55 4.93 -11.20
CA LYS A 163 -16.76 4.68 -12.63
C LYS A 163 -18.14 5.16 -13.11
N ARG A 164 -19.20 4.79 -12.39
CA ARG A 164 -20.58 5.19 -12.76
C ARG A 164 -20.71 6.72 -12.81
N ARG A 165 -20.19 7.41 -11.80
CA ARG A 165 -20.22 8.88 -11.73
C ARG A 165 -19.39 9.53 -12.84
N ALA A 166 -18.21 8.99 -13.14
CA ALA A 166 -17.39 9.45 -14.25
C ALA A 166 -18.17 9.36 -15.59
N ILE A 167 -18.78 8.21 -15.86
CA ILE A 167 -19.60 8.01 -17.08
C ILE A 167 -20.77 9.00 -17.13
N GLN A 168 -21.47 9.25 -16.02
CA GLN A 168 -22.56 10.24 -15.94
C GLN A 168 -22.11 11.66 -16.26
N ARG A 169 -20.83 11.98 -15.96
CA ARG A 169 -20.18 13.26 -16.29
C ARG A 169 -19.58 13.30 -17.70
N GLY A 170 -19.78 12.28 -18.50
CA GLY A 170 -19.21 12.17 -19.86
C GLY A 170 -17.73 11.78 -19.90
N ILE A 171 -17.13 11.45 -18.74
CA ILE A 171 -15.71 11.05 -18.63
C ILE A 171 -15.57 9.59 -19.02
N ARG A 172 -14.59 9.27 -19.84
CA ARG A 172 -14.28 7.94 -20.37
C ARG A 172 -12.94 7.43 -19.86
N LEU A 173 -12.70 6.12 -19.98
CA LEU A 173 -11.45 5.49 -19.55
C LEU A 173 -10.20 6.17 -20.15
N TRP A 174 -10.24 6.55 -21.42
CA TRP A 174 -9.06 7.15 -22.06
C TRP A 174 -8.64 8.48 -21.41
N GLN A 175 -9.58 9.26 -20.84
CA GLN A 175 -9.27 10.48 -20.11
C GLN A 175 -8.55 10.16 -18.77
N PHE A 176 -8.97 9.09 -18.07
CA PHE A 176 -8.22 8.58 -16.93
C PHE A 176 -6.83 8.11 -17.33
N SER A 177 -6.73 7.35 -18.44
CA SER A 177 -5.43 6.86 -18.93
C SER A 177 -4.49 8.01 -19.29
N GLN A 178 -5.02 9.06 -19.90
CA GLN A 178 -4.24 10.25 -20.28
C GLN A 178 -3.79 11.05 -19.04
N ALA A 179 -4.70 11.35 -18.12
CA ALA A 179 -4.38 12.11 -16.90
C ALA A 179 -3.38 11.39 -16.01
N MET A 180 -3.50 10.07 -15.88
CA MET A 180 -2.63 9.25 -15.04
C MET A 180 -1.35 8.76 -15.73
N LEU A 181 -1.10 9.16 -16.98
CA LEU A 181 0.12 8.79 -17.70
C LEU A 181 1.37 9.29 -16.94
N GLY A 182 2.35 8.40 -16.76
CA GLY A 182 3.55 8.68 -15.97
C GLY A 182 3.41 8.42 -14.46
N TYR A 183 2.18 8.22 -13.96
CA TYR A 183 1.93 7.95 -12.53
C TYR A 183 1.59 6.49 -12.22
N HIS A 184 1.48 5.63 -13.23
CA HIS A 184 1.15 4.21 -13.00
C HIS A 184 2.30 3.48 -12.30
N PRO A 185 2.02 2.60 -11.32
CA PRO A 185 3.05 1.79 -10.66
C PRO A 185 3.97 1.07 -11.63
N ALA A 186 3.44 0.39 -12.65
CA ALA A 186 4.25 -0.32 -13.65
C ALA A 186 5.22 0.58 -14.45
N GLN A 187 4.95 1.89 -14.53
CA GLN A 187 5.83 2.86 -15.21
C GLN A 187 6.92 3.42 -14.29
N ASN A 188 6.80 3.18 -12.98
CA ASN A 188 7.64 3.76 -11.95
C ASN A 188 8.47 2.71 -11.18
N LEU A 189 8.90 1.65 -11.85
CA LEU A 189 9.71 0.59 -11.23
C LEU A 189 11.21 0.74 -11.53
N ALA A 190 11.58 1.44 -12.61
CA ALA A 190 12.93 1.40 -13.15
C ALA A 190 14.02 1.95 -12.22
N ARG A 191 13.69 2.83 -11.27
CA ARG A 191 14.68 3.48 -10.39
C ARG A 191 14.49 3.16 -8.90
N ILE A 192 13.45 2.42 -8.51
CA ILE A 192 13.32 1.98 -7.11
C ILE A 192 14.53 1.14 -6.71
N ALA A 193 14.89 1.14 -5.43
CA ALA A 193 16.02 0.33 -4.96
C ALA A 193 15.75 -1.18 -5.13
N GLU A 194 16.79 -1.96 -5.40
CA GLU A 194 16.68 -3.40 -5.68
C GLU A 194 16.12 -4.22 -4.50
N ASN A 195 16.41 -3.80 -3.28
CA ASN A 195 15.89 -4.41 -2.06
C ASN A 195 14.47 -3.96 -1.68
N SER A 196 13.69 -3.50 -2.65
CA SER A 196 12.26 -3.21 -2.51
C SER A 196 11.43 -4.49 -2.38
N VAL A 197 10.25 -4.39 -1.74
CA VAL A 197 9.37 -5.52 -1.48
C VAL A 197 7.95 -5.21 -1.96
N PHE A 198 7.34 -6.17 -2.66
CA PHE A 198 5.95 -6.13 -3.07
C PHE A 198 5.18 -7.25 -2.35
N VAL A 199 4.19 -6.89 -1.53
CA VAL A 199 3.34 -7.86 -0.82
C VAL A 199 1.98 -7.93 -1.53
N ILE A 200 1.65 -9.07 -2.09
CA ILE A 200 0.53 -9.24 -3.02
C ILE A 200 -0.41 -10.34 -2.54
N GLY A 201 -1.70 -10.05 -2.44
CA GLY A 201 -2.72 -11.04 -2.11
C GLY A 201 -3.10 -11.91 -3.30
N GLU A 202 -3.04 -13.23 -3.14
CA GLU A 202 -3.39 -14.17 -4.20
C GLU A 202 -4.87 -14.10 -4.58
N ARG A 203 -5.72 -13.83 -3.60
CA ARG A 203 -7.18 -13.80 -3.73
C ARG A 203 -7.76 -12.42 -3.44
N ASP A 204 -6.96 -11.36 -3.70
CA ASP A 204 -7.40 -9.99 -3.49
C ASP A 204 -8.58 -9.64 -4.42
N PRO A 205 -9.79 -9.45 -3.89
CA PRO A 205 -10.96 -9.20 -4.72
C PRO A 205 -11.06 -7.75 -5.21
N PHE A 206 -10.23 -6.83 -4.68
CA PHE A 206 -10.16 -5.44 -5.10
C PHE A 206 -9.29 -5.30 -6.36
N ILE A 207 -8.28 -6.17 -6.52
CA ILE A 207 -7.33 -6.13 -7.62
C ILE A 207 -7.66 -7.24 -8.61
N PRO A 208 -8.18 -6.90 -9.80
CA PRO A 208 -8.46 -7.90 -10.82
C PRO A 208 -7.21 -8.74 -11.15
N PRO A 209 -7.33 -10.07 -11.34
CA PRO A 209 -6.18 -10.95 -11.58
C PRO A 209 -5.25 -10.47 -12.70
N ARG A 210 -5.82 -9.88 -13.77
CA ARG A 210 -5.04 -9.32 -14.88
C ARG A 210 -4.16 -8.15 -14.46
N ARG A 211 -4.61 -7.33 -13.50
CA ARG A 211 -3.83 -6.17 -12.98
C ARG A 211 -2.70 -6.65 -12.09
N ARG A 212 -2.94 -7.69 -11.31
CA ARG A 212 -1.90 -8.35 -10.51
C ARG A 212 -0.83 -9.00 -11.39
N ALA A 213 -1.24 -9.78 -12.38
CA ALA A 213 -0.31 -10.42 -13.33
C ALA A 213 0.53 -9.39 -14.09
N ALA A 214 -0.08 -8.30 -14.56
CA ALA A 214 0.65 -7.23 -15.25
C ALA A 214 1.66 -6.52 -14.34
N LEU A 215 1.36 -6.33 -13.06
CA LEU A 215 2.33 -5.80 -12.10
C LEU A 215 3.51 -6.75 -11.91
N LEU A 216 3.25 -8.05 -11.72
CA LEU A 216 4.30 -9.06 -11.57
C LEU A 216 5.24 -9.10 -12.77
N GLN A 217 4.69 -9.08 -13.99
CA GLN A 217 5.50 -8.99 -15.22
C GLN A 217 6.33 -7.70 -15.30
N ALA A 218 5.76 -6.57 -14.86
CA ALA A 218 6.50 -5.32 -14.82
C ALA A 218 7.63 -5.35 -13.79
N ILE A 219 7.42 -5.94 -12.61
CA ILE A 219 8.47 -6.12 -11.60
C ILE A 219 9.59 -7.00 -12.15
N GLU A 220 9.25 -8.15 -12.71
CA GLU A 220 10.22 -9.07 -13.32
C GLU A 220 11.04 -8.40 -14.41
N ARG A 221 10.40 -7.58 -15.25
CA ARG A 221 11.08 -6.89 -16.36
C ARG A 221 12.00 -5.75 -15.90
N TYR A 222 11.58 -4.94 -14.93
CA TYR A 222 12.24 -3.69 -14.59
C TYR A 222 13.02 -3.74 -13.27
N ARG A 223 12.69 -4.66 -12.38
CA ARG A 223 13.33 -4.85 -11.07
C ARG A 223 13.32 -6.31 -10.62
N PRO A 224 14.00 -7.19 -11.36
CA PRO A 224 14.01 -8.63 -11.04
C PRO A 224 14.61 -8.94 -9.66
N ALA A 225 15.43 -8.04 -9.11
CA ALA A 225 15.98 -8.18 -7.75
C ALA A 225 15.01 -7.75 -6.63
N ALA A 226 13.90 -7.09 -6.98
CA ALA A 226 12.87 -6.78 -5.98
C ALA A 226 12.16 -8.05 -5.52
N ARG A 227 11.89 -8.14 -4.21
CA ARG A 227 11.22 -9.32 -3.65
C ARG A 227 9.71 -9.22 -3.81
N VAL A 228 9.10 -10.31 -4.23
CA VAL A 228 7.64 -10.46 -4.27
C VAL A 228 7.21 -11.48 -3.23
N ALA A 229 6.39 -11.05 -2.28
CA ALA A 229 5.79 -11.91 -1.27
C ALA A 229 4.31 -12.15 -1.60
N MET A 230 3.96 -13.38 -1.94
CA MET A 230 2.57 -13.78 -2.17
C MET A 230 1.92 -14.15 -0.84
N VAL A 231 0.75 -13.59 -0.58
CA VAL A 231 -0.04 -13.86 0.63
C VAL A 231 -1.28 -14.65 0.25
N ALA A 232 -1.45 -15.83 0.84
CA ALA A 232 -2.64 -16.67 0.64
C ALA A 232 -3.87 -16.02 1.32
N GLY A 233 -4.42 -14.96 0.74
CA GLY A 233 -5.55 -14.22 1.29
C GLY A 233 -6.07 -13.10 0.39
N GLY A 234 -7.12 -12.43 0.87
CA GLY A 234 -7.73 -11.26 0.26
C GLY A 234 -6.99 -9.97 0.62
N HIS A 235 -7.62 -8.83 0.34
CA HIS A 235 -7.03 -7.49 0.48
C HIS A 235 -6.67 -7.15 1.93
N VAL A 236 -7.65 -7.22 2.84
CA VAL A 236 -7.45 -6.86 4.24
C VAL A 236 -6.43 -7.79 4.91
N LYS A 237 -6.48 -9.10 4.60
CA LYS A 237 -5.49 -10.06 5.11
C LYS A 237 -4.08 -9.73 4.65
N THR A 238 -3.93 -9.31 3.39
CA THR A 238 -2.63 -8.88 2.83
C THR A 238 -2.09 -7.67 3.58
N LEU A 239 -2.94 -6.68 3.87
CA LEU A 239 -2.56 -5.51 4.67
C LEU A 239 -2.10 -5.90 6.08
N VAL A 240 -2.86 -6.75 6.79
CA VAL A 240 -2.51 -7.21 8.15
C VAL A 240 -1.19 -7.95 8.18
N LEU A 241 -1.00 -8.92 7.29
CA LEU A 241 0.21 -9.73 7.25
C LEU A 241 1.43 -8.98 6.71
N SER A 242 1.23 -7.84 6.03
CA SER A 242 2.34 -7.03 5.54
C SER A 242 3.21 -6.44 6.65
N ALA A 243 2.69 -6.31 7.86
CA ALA A 243 3.42 -5.74 8.99
C ALA A 243 4.76 -6.46 9.26
N GLN A 244 4.81 -7.78 9.12
CA GLN A 244 6.03 -8.57 9.27
C GLN A 244 7.09 -8.23 8.21
N TYR A 245 6.68 -7.99 6.96
CA TYR A 245 7.60 -7.58 5.88
C TYR A 245 8.11 -6.16 6.08
N GLN A 246 7.25 -5.25 6.52
CA GLN A 246 7.62 -3.88 6.85
C GLN A 246 8.64 -3.86 7.99
N GLN A 247 8.42 -4.63 9.06
CA GLN A 247 9.36 -4.76 10.18
C GLN A 247 10.70 -5.33 9.76
N ALA A 248 10.71 -6.35 8.91
CA ALA A 248 11.95 -6.92 8.37
C ALA A 248 12.73 -5.90 7.53
N MET A 249 12.05 -5.09 6.70
CA MET A 249 12.70 -4.01 5.94
C MET A 249 13.24 -2.89 6.83
N LEU A 250 12.56 -2.56 7.92
CA LEU A 250 13.03 -1.61 8.92
C LEU A 250 14.27 -2.14 9.65
N GLY A 251 14.28 -3.43 10.01
CA GLY A 251 15.46 -4.09 10.57
C GLY A 251 16.67 -4.03 9.65
N MET A 252 16.47 -4.17 8.35
CA MET A 252 17.53 -4.00 7.33
C MET A 252 18.02 -2.56 7.24
N ALA A 253 17.15 -1.55 7.38
CA ALA A 253 17.52 -0.15 7.35
C ALA A 253 18.29 0.29 8.59
N MET A 254 17.97 -0.29 9.73
CA MET A 254 18.58 0.01 11.04
C MET A 254 19.73 -0.94 11.40
N GLN A 255 20.29 -1.64 10.49
CA GLN A 255 21.24 -2.79 10.45
C GLN A 255 22.09 -3.15 11.70
N ARG A 256 21.76 -2.73 12.91
CA ARG A 256 22.59 -3.04 14.10
C ARG A 256 21.87 -3.45 15.39
N LYS A 257 20.50 -3.48 15.48
CA LYS A 257 19.86 -3.72 16.79
C LYS A 257 18.80 -4.84 16.88
N TYR A 258 18.28 -5.39 15.77
CA TYR A 258 17.09 -6.26 15.85
C TYR A 258 17.17 -7.62 15.15
N TRP A 259 18.36 -8.13 14.82
CA TRP A 259 18.54 -9.46 14.23
C TRP A 259 18.08 -10.62 15.14
N TRP A 260 17.76 -10.34 16.39
CA TRP A 260 17.34 -11.32 17.41
C TRP A 260 15.83 -11.39 17.64
N LEU A 261 15.00 -10.66 16.92
CA LEU A 261 13.54 -10.80 17.06
C LEU A 261 13.09 -12.16 16.53
N PRO A 262 12.32 -12.95 17.33
CA PRO A 262 11.75 -14.21 16.85
C PRO A 262 10.84 -13.91 15.65
N GLY A 263 11.18 -14.42 14.48
CA GLY A 263 10.48 -14.17 13.22
C GLY A 263 11.35 -13.57 12.11
N ALA A 264 12.59 -13.14 12.39
CA ALA A 264 13.54 -12.75 11.34
C ALA A 264 13.83 -13.90 10.36
N ASN A 265 13.70 -15.15 10.82
CA ASN A 265 13.88 -16.36 10.00
C ASN A 265 12.68 -16.69 9.11
N ALA A 266 11.57 -15.95 9.20
CA ALA A 266 10.42 -16.14 8.30
C ALA A 266 10.75 -15.77 6.83
N PHE A 267 11.87 -15.09 6.58
CA PHE A 267 12.35 -14.80 5.24
C PHE A 267 12.99 -16.02 4.55
N GLU A 268 13.56 -16.96 5.31
CA GLU A 268 14.15 -18.20 4.75
C GLU A 268 13.08 -19.27 4.46
N ALA A 269 11.99 -19.28 5.21
CA ALA A 269 10.91 -20.26 5.02
C ALA A 269 10.01 -19.97 3.81
N ALA A 270 10.14 -18.85 3.13
CA ALA A 270 9.41 -18.52 1.91
C ALA A 270 10.20 -18.84 0.62
N GLN A 271 11.28 -19.58 0.73
CA GLN A 271 12.10 -20.06 -0.41
C GLN A 271 11.89 -21.55 -0.72
N ILE A 272 10.80 -22.17 -0.22
CA ILE A 272 10.42 -23.55 -0.62
C ILE A 272 9.12 -23.50 -1.41
#